data_2a96829027aa380bfe63a600d246751b
#
_entry.id   2a96829027aa380bfe63a600d246751b
#
_cell.length_a   1.000
_cell.length_b   1.000
_cell.length_c   1.000
_cell.angle_alpha   90.00
_cell.angle_beta   90.00
_cell.angle_gamma   90.00
#
_symmetry.space_group_name_H-M   'P 1'
#
loop_
_entity.id
_entity.type
_entity.pdbx_description
1 polymer ?
#
loop_
_entity_poly.entity_id
_entity_poly.type
_entity_poly.pdbx_seq_one_letter_code
_entity_poly.pdbx_strand_id
1 'polypeptide(L)'
;CADNVDIGLSLYGLSSGGTRLGAGMLDLQRQGERMVARYLNQEDAMLISMGFATNSTTIPAIAGPGTLILSDELNHTSLRAGVRMSGASIRTFKHGSIDALESLLRECISQGLPRTHRPWKKIVLLIEGLYSMEGTIVDLPRVLELKKKYKFYLYVDEAHSIGALGPHGGGVCDYFGVDPSLVDIHMGTFTKSFGAVGGYVAGKKEIIDSIRRYNYSNVFGETMAPPVLVQIMSTLATIMS
;
A
#
# COMPACT_ATOMS: atom_id res chain seq x y z
N CYS A 1 -8.08 -12.03 21.48
CA CYS A 1 -8.30 -10.68 20.86
C CYS A 1 -9.34 -9.88 21.63
N ALA A 2 -10.54 -10.41 21.89
CA ALA A 2 -11.65 -9.66 22.56
C ALA A 2 -11.22 -9.02 23.87
N ASP A 3 -10.65 -9.80 24.79
CA ASP A 3 -10.18 -9.29 26.09
C ASP A 3 -9.17 -8.15 25.94
N ASN A 4 -8.27 -8.23 24.96
CA ASN A 4 -7.30 -7.17 24.68
C ASN A 4 -7.99 -5.89 24.18
N VAL A 5 -9.05 -6.04 23.37
CA VAL A 5 -9.83 -4.89 22.87
C VAL A 5 -10.54 -4.18 24.03
N ASP A 6 -11.13 -4.93 24.98
CA ASP A 6 -11.76 -4.38 26.17
C ASP A 6 -10.74 -3.64 27.06
N ILE A 7 -9.54 -4.18 27.23
CA ILE A 7 -8.45 -3.50 27.92
C ILE A 7 -8.08 -2.21 27.19
N GLY A 8 -7.90 -2.26 25.88
CA GLY A 8 -7.59 -1.09 25.06
C GLY A 8 -8.64 0.01 25.16
N LEU A 9 -9.92 -0.38 25.11
CA LEU A 9 -11.04 0.54 25.27
C LEU A 9 -11.04 1.19 26.66
N SER A 10 -10.75 0.40 27.70
CA SER A 10 -10.71 0.89 29.09
C SER A 10 -9.55 1.87 29.33
N LEU A 11 -8.40 1.65 28.71
CA LEU A 11 -7.20 2.47 28.90
C LEU A 11 -7.18 3.74 28.03
N TYR A 12 -7.65 3.65 26.78
CA TYR A 12 -7.51 4.71 25.78
C TYR A 12 -8.84 5.35 25.37
N GLY A 13 -9.97 4.76 25.76
CA GLY A 13 -11.28 5.17 25.27
C GLY A 13 -11.52 4.78 23.81
N LEU A 14 -12.57 5.35 23.22
CA LEU A 14 -13.01 5.01 21.86
C LEU A 14 -12.21 5.77 20.79
N SER A 15 -11.83 7.01 21.03
CA SER A 15 -11.16 7.89 20.06
C SER A 15 -10.24 8.88 20.78
N SER A 16 -9.18 9.30 20.10
CA SER A 16 -8.32 10.40 20.55
C SER A 16 -8.94 11.78 20.24
N GLY A 17 -10.01 11.84 19.46
CA GLY A 17 -10.69 13.08 19.09
C GLY A 17 -9.89 14.03 18.21
N GLY A 18 -8.86 13.55 17.52
CA GLY A 18 -7.99 14.42 16.74
C GLY A 18 -7.30 13.75 15.56
N THR A 19 -6.76 14.59 14.67
CA THR A 19 -5.94 14.13 13.54
C THR A 19 -4.54 13.72 13.99
N ARG A 20 -3.86 12.93 13.19
CA ARG A 20 -2.49 12.44 13.51
C ARG A 20 -1.49 13.59 13.71
N LEU A 21 -1.54 14.61 12.87
CA LEU A 21 -0.64 15.77 12.97
C LEU A 21 -1.07 16.78 14.04
N GLY A 22 -2.32 16.68 14.50
CA GLY A 22 -2.81 17.44 15.64
C GLY A 22 -2.51 16.72 16.97
N ALA A 23 -3.49 16.65 17.84
CA ALA A 23 -3.37 16.01 19.15
C ALA A 23 -3.78 14.52 19.17
N GLY A 24 -4.10 13.92 18.00
CA GLY A 24 -4.68 12.58 17.93
C GLY A 24 -3.68 11.43 17.94
N MET A 25 -2.38 11.68 17.81
CA MET A 25 -1.38 10.63 17.71
C MET A 25 -1.13 9.93 19.04
N LEU A 26 -1.55 8.68 19.14
CA LEU A 26 -1.33 7.83 20.31
C LEU A 26 -0.03 7.02 20.16
N ASP A 27 0.56 6.65 21.31
CA ASP A 27 1.68 5.70 21.36
C ASP A 27 1.31 4.34 20.76
N LEU A 28 0.07 3.89 21.00
CA LEU A 28 -0.50 2.67 20.46
C LEU A 28 -0.47 2.65 18.91
N GLN A 29 -0.72 3.79 18.27
CA GLN A 29 -0.63 3.94 16.82
C GLN A 29 0.80 3.67 16.33
N ARG A 30 1.80 4.26 17.00
CA ARG A 30 3.22 4.05 16.66
C ARG A 30 3.67 2.61 16.88
N GLN A 31 3.15 1.97 17.94
CA GLN A 31 3.42 0.55 18.18
C GLN A 31 2.84 -0.32 17.07
N GLY A 32 1.60 -0.09 16.65
CA GLY A 32 0.97 -0.77 15.53
C GLY A 32 1.75 -0.61 14.23
N GLU A 33 2.22 0.61 13.93
CA GLU A 33 3.05 0.88 12.74
C GLU A 33 4.37 0.09 12.76
N ARG A 34 5.04 0.02 13.90
CA ARG A 34 6.27 -0.79 14.05
C ARG A 34 6.00 -2.28 13.90
N MET A 35 4.87 -2.77 14.42
CA MET A 35 4.49 -4.18 14.26
C MET A 35 4.23 -4.53 12.79
N VAL A 36 3.52 -3.68 12.05
CA VAL A 36 3.30 -3.86 10.61
C VAL A 36 4.62 -3.83 9.84
N ALA A 37 5.48 -2.85 10.10
CA ALA A 37 6.78 -2.76 9.46
C ALA A 37 7.62 -4.03 9.71
N ARG A 38 7.65 -4.51 10.95
CA ARG A 38 8.36 -5.75 11.32
C ARG A 38 7.76 -6.98 10.62
N TYR A 39 6.43 -7.11 10.59
CA TYR A 39 5.75 -8.23 9.94
C TYR A 39 6.07 -8.32 8.44
N LEU A 40 6.17 -7.17 7.77
CA LEU A 40 6.46 -7.07 6.35
C LEU A 40 7.96 -7.00 6.03
N ASN A 41 8.83 -7.05 7.05
CA ASN A 41 10.26 -6.83 6.90
C ASN A 41 10.57 -5.52 6.14
N GLN A 42 9.89 -4.43 6.53
CA GLN A 42 10.09 -3.09 5.98
C GLN A 42 10.66 -2.14 7.03
N GLU A 43 11.27 -1.04 6.57
CA GLU A 43 11.88 -0.04 7.46
C GLU A 43 10.84 0.74 8.27
N ASP A 44 9.69 1.03 7.66
CA ASP A 44 8.64 1.82 8.28
C ASP A 44 7.26 1.52 7.70
N ALA A 45 6.21 1.88 8.43
CA ALA A 45 4.84 1.76 8.00
C ALA A 45 3.99 2.93 8.52
N MET A 46 2.88 3.19 7.87
CA MET A 46 1.87 4.15 8.27
C MET A 46 0.49 3.49 8.23
N LEU A 47 -0.27 3.59 9.32
CA LEU A 47 -1.64 3.09 9.41
C LEU A 47 -2.64 4.17 9.00
N ILE A 48 -3.70 3.76 8.33
CA ILE A 48 -4.79 4.61 7.84
C ILE A 48 -6.11 3.99 8.25
N SER A 49 -7.03 4.79 8.78
CA SER A 49 -8.28 4.33 9.39
C SER A 49 -9.30 3.73 8.42
N MET A 50 -9.11 3.88 7.11
CA MET A 50 -10.03 3.37 6.08
C MET A 50 -9.27 2.69 4.94
N GLY A 51 -9.61 1.43 4.63
CA GLY A 51 -8.95 0.64 3.57
C GLY A 51 -9.00 1.30 2.19
N PHE A 52 -10.18 1.81 1.76
CA PHE A 52 -10.30 2.54 0.50
C PHE A 52 -9.43 3.80 0.47
N ALA A 53 -9.43 4.56 1.56
CA ALA A 53 -8.63 5.79 1.68
C ALA A 53 -7.13 5.49 1.67
N THR A 54 -6.69 4.30 2.04
CA THR A 54 -5.29 3.90 1.98
C THR A 54 -4.72 4.07 0.58
N ASN A 55 -5.38 3.56 -0.45
CA ASN A 55 -4.99 3.77 -1.84
C ASN A 55 -5.28 5.18 -2.33
N SER A 56 -6.53 5.64 -2.14
CA SER A 56 -6.99 6.88 -2.77
C SER A 56 -6.29 8.14 -2.25
N THR A 57 -5.70 8.11 -1.05
CA THR A 57 -4.93 9.23 -0.50
C THR A 57 -3.41 9.04 -0.60
N THR A 58 -2.93 7.81 -0.68
CA THR A 58 -1.49 7.53 -0.84
C THR A 58 -1.02 7.81 -2.26
N ILE A 59 -1.77 7.39 -3.27
CA ILE A 59 -1.35 7.60 -4.66
C ILE A 59 -1.16 9.08 -5.00
N PRO A 60 -2.06 10.01 -4.64
CA PRO A 60 -1.81 11.45 -4.82
C PRO A 60 -0.61 11.99 -4.04
N ALA A 61 -0.25 11.37 -2.92
CA ALA A 61 0.91 11.77 -2.14
C ALA A 61 2.25 11.38 -2.79
N ILE A 62 2.26 10.37 -3.68
CA ILE A 62 3.47 9.87 -4.34
C ILE A 62 3.55 10.19 -5.83
N ALA A 63 2.45 10.58 -6.45
CA ALA A 63 2.35 10.82 -7.88
C ALA A 63 1.62 12.12 -8.18
N GLY A 64 1.99 12.79 -9.26
CA GLY A 64 1.40 14.05 -9.68
C GLY A 64 1.76 14.36 -11.14
N PRO A 65 1.56 15.61 -11.60
CA PRO A 65 1.92 16.02 -12.96
C PRO A 65 3.38 15.72 -13.31
N GLY A 66 3.57 15.06 -14.44
CA GLY A 66 4.87 14.59 -14.90
C GLY A 66 5.24 13.16 -14.45
N THR A 67 4.39 12.53 -13.64
CA THR A 67 4.47 11.10 -13.32
C THR A 67 3.69 10.28 -14.34
N LEU A 68 4.26 9.14 -14.77
CA LEU A 68 3.54 8.09 -15.47
C LEU A 68 3.12 7.02 -14.46
N ILE A 69 1.84 6.68 -14.45
CA ILE A 69 1.31 5.53 -13.74
C ILE A 69 0.93 4.45 -14.76
N LEU A 70 1.51 3.27 -14.60
CA LEU A 70 1.10 2.06 -15.29
C LEU A 70 0.22 1.25 -14.35
N SER A 71 -0.98 0.89 -14.79
CA SER A 71 -1.97 0.22 -13.96
C SER A 71 -2.51 -1.02 -14.68
N ASP A 72 -2.58 -2.13 -13.96
CA ASP A 72 -3.35 -3.27 -14.46
C ASP A 72 -4.81 -2.87 -14.68
N GLU A 73 -5.43 -3.35 -15.75
CA GLU A 73 -6.80 -2.96 -16.11
C GLU A 73 -7.86 -3.41 -15.10
N LEU A 74 -7.57 -4.45 -14.30
CA LEU A 74 -8.45 -5.00 -13.28
C LEU A 74 -8.18 -4.45 -11.87
N ASN A 75 -7.25 -3.52 -11.73
CA ASN A 75 -6.97 -2.89 -10.44
C ASN A 75 -8.24 -2.33 -9.77
N HIS A 76 -8.31 -2.50 -8.46
CA HIS A 76 -9.41 -2.10 -7.60
C HIS A 76 -9.76 -0.61 -7.76
N THR A 77 -11.04 -0.30 -7.54
CA THR A 77 -11.57 1.08 -7.68
C THR A 77 -10.86 2.12 -6.81
N SER A 78 -10.32 1.75 -5.65
CA SER A 78 -9.54 2.65 -4.79
C SER A 78 -8.21 3.09 -5.42
N LEU A 79 -7.52 2.19 -6.14
CA LEU A 79 -6.32 2.51 -6.93
C LEU A 79 -6.69 3.48 -8.05
N ARG A 80 -7.76 3.16 -8.80
CA ARG A 80 -8.27 4.01 -9.89
C ARG A 80 -8.70 5.40 -9.42
N ALA A 81 -9.31 5.48 -8.23
CA ALA A 81 -9.68 6.75 -7.61
C ALA A 81 -8.44 7.57 -7.24
N GLY A 82 -7.44 6.96 -6.59
CA GLY A 82 -6.18 7.61 -6.25
C GLY A 82 -5.43 8.13 -7.48
N VAL A 83 -5.40 7.36 -8.55
CA VAL A 83 -4.79 7.79 -9.82
C VAL A 83 -5.49 9.02 -10.40
N ARG A 84 -6.83 9.04 -10.41
CA ARG A 84 -7.60 10.21 -10.88
C ARG A 84 -7.32 11.46 -10.06
N MET A 85 -7.20 11.30 -8.74
CA MET A 85 -6.93 12.40 -7.82
C MET A 85 -5.50 12.93 -7.91
N SER A 86 -4.54 12.13 -8.38
CA SER A 86 -3.13 12.51 -8.44
C SER A 86 -2.80 13.52 -9.55
N GLY A 87 -3.59 13.57 -10.61
CA GLY A 87 -3.28 14.35 -11.82
C GLY A 87 -2.09 13.80 -12.63
N ALA A 88 -1.62 12.58 -12.33
CA ALA A 88 -0.61 11.88 -13.10
C ALA A 88 -1.16 11.37 -14.44
N SER A 89 -0.27 11.11 -15.39
CA SER A 89 -0.64 10.42 -16.64
C SER A 89 -0.81 8.94 -16.38
N ILE A 90 -1.94 8.37 -16.82
CA ILE A 90 -2.23 6.94 -16.66
C ILE A 90 -2.20 6.21 -18.00
N ARG A 91 -1.62 5.02 -18.00
CA ARG A 91 -1.72 4.03 -19.06
C ARG A 91 -2.06 2.67 -18.43
N THR A 92 -3.03 1.98 -19.00
CA THR A 92 -3.44 0.65 -18.54
C THR A 92 -2.89 -0.43 -19.45
N PHE A 93 -2.55 -1.58 -18.88
CA PHE A 93 -2.11 -2.76 -19.60
C PHE A 93 -3.06 -3.94 -19.32
N LYS A 94 -3.06 -4.91 -20.23
CA LYS A 94 -3.90 -6.10 -20.14
C LYS A 94 -3.52 -6.92 -18.91
N HIS A 95 -4.54 -7.33 -18.16
CA HIS A 95 -4.38 -8.11 -16.93
C HIS A 95 -3.49 -9.34 -17.14
N GLY A 96 -2.56 -9.54 -16.20
CA GLY A 96 -1.64 -10.68 -16.16
C GLY A 96 -0.64 -10.76 -17.30
N SER A 97 -0.63 -9.81 -18.25
CA SER A 97 0.25 -9.84 -19.41
C SER A 97 1.53 -9.03 -19.18
N ILE A 98 2.60 -9.72 -18.78
CA ILE A 98 3.92 -9.11 -18.62
C ILE A 98 4.47 -8.57 -19.94
N ASP A 99 4.21 -9.24 -21.05
CA ASP A 99 4.67 -8.81 -22.38
C ASP A 99 3.96 -7.53 -22.83
N ALA A 100 2.65 -7.38 -22.50
CA ALA A 100 1.91 -6.14 -22.75
C ALA A 100 2.45 -5.00 -21.85
N LEU A 101 2.76 -5.29 -20.59
CA LEU A 101 3.38 -4.32 -19.68
C LEU A 101 4.74 -3.87 -20.21
N GLU A 102 5.61 -4.79 -20.64
CA GLU A 102 6.93 -4.43 -21.17
C GLU A 102 6.82 -3.60 -22.44
N SER A 103 5.94 -3.99 -23.37
CA SER A 103 5.70 -3.23 -24.60
C SER A 103 5.23 -1.82 -24.31
N LEU A 104 4.30 -1.66 -23.36
CA LEU A 104 3.80 -0.37 -22.93
C LEU A 104 4.87 0.49 -22.24
N LEU A 105 5.72 -0.12 -21.39
CA LEU A 105 6.87 0.55 -20.78
C LEU A 105 7.81 1.13 -21.84
N ARG A 106 8.18 0.33 -22.81
CA ARG A 106 9.07 0.75 -23.92
C ARG A 106 8.46 1.90 -24.71
N GLU A 107 7.19 1.79 -25.07
CA GLU A 107 6.45 2.84 -25.78
C GLU A 107 6.46 4.14 -24.97
N CYS A 108 6.00 4.09 -23.71
CA CYS A 108 5.90 5.29 -22.87
C CYS A 108 7.26 5.96 -22.59
N ILE A 109 8.32 5.17 -22.38
CA ILE A 109 9.67 5.70 -22.16
C ILE A 109 10.18 6.37 -23.45
N SER A 110 9.96 5.77 -24.63
CA SER A 110 10.37 6.32 -25.91
C SER A 110 9.62 7.62 -26.24
N GLN A 111 8.31 7.68 -25.96
CA GLN A 111 7.48 8.85 -26.27
C GLN A 111 7.71 10.01 -25.28
N GLY A 112 8.02 9.70 -24.03
CA GLY A 112 8.14 10.69 -22.97
C GLY A 112 6.83 11.41 -22.63
N LEU A 113 6.94 12.57 -21.99
CA LEU A 113 5.80 13.40 -21.59
C LEU A 113 5.00 13.89 -22.80
N PRO A 114 3.66 13.87 -22.76
CA PRO A 114 2.81 14.42 -23.80
C PRO A 114 3.20 15.87 -24.13
N ARG A 115 3.19 16.23 -25.41
CA ARG A 115 3.51 17.54 -25.99
C ARG A 115 5.00 17.94 -25.94
N THR A 116 5.73 17.58 -24.89
CA THR A 116 7.11 18.04 -24.70
C THR A 116 8.16 16.99 -25.02
N HIS A 117 7.78 15.70 -25.04
CA HIS A 117 8.65 14.53 -25.25
C HIS A 117 9.82 14.46 -24.25
N ARG A 118 9.77 15.24 -23.17
CA ARG A 118 10.76 15.14 -22.09
C ARG A 118 10.61 13.84 -21.33
N PRO A 119 11.66 13.30 -20.72
CA PRO A 119 11.57 12.11 -19.89
C PRO A 119 10.54 12.29 -18.75
N TRP A 120 9.87 11.20 -18.40
CA TRP A 120 9.02 11.17 -17.22
C TRP A 120 9.83 11.48 -15.97
N LYS A 121 9.28 12.30 -15.07
CA LYS A 121 9.90 12.56 -13.76
C LYS A 121 9.95 11.31 -12.91
N LYS A 122 8.93 10.45 -13.03
CA LYS A 122 8.75 9.24 -12.29
C LYS A 122 7.85 8.29 -13.06
N ILE A 123 8.12 7.00 -12.96
CA ILE A 123 7.24 5.93 -13.45
C ILE A 123 6.87 5.08 -12.25
N VAL A 124 5.57 4.83 -12.05
CA VAL A 124 5.03 4.01 -10.97
C VAL A 124 4.16 2.91 -11.57
N LEU A 125 4.44 1.66 -11.23
CA LEU A 125 3.60 0.52 -11.56
C LEU A 125 2.69 0.21 -10.38
N LEU A 126 1.38 0.14 -10.63
CA LEU A 126 0.36 -0.25 -9.66
C LEU A 126 -0.20 -1.62 -10.04
N ILE A 127 -0.08 -2.59 -9.14
CA ILE A 127 -0.62 -3.95 -9.28
C ILE A 127 -1.19 -4.42 -7.94
N GLU A 128 -2.06 -5.45 -8.00
CA GLU A 128 -2.49 -6.18 -6.81
C GLU A 128 -1.71 -7.49 -6.68
N GLY A 129 -1.40 -7.90 -5.46
CA GLY A 129 -0.75 -9.19 -5.20
C GLY A 129 -1.66 -10.37 -5.56
N LEU A 130 -2.94 -10.25 -5.17
CA LEU A 130 -4.01 -11.20 -5.49
C LEU A 130 -5.25 -10.42 -5.94
N TYR A 131 -5.73 -10.70 -7.15
CA TYR A 131 -6.95 -10.12 -7.72
C TYR A 131 -8.16 -10.94 -7.27
N SER A 132 -9.02 -10.34 -6.45
CA SER A 132 -10.08 -11.05 -5.75
C SER A 132 -11.17 -11.64 -6.64
N MET A 133 -11.54 -10.94 -7.71
CA MET A 133 -12.64 -11.35 -8.58
C MET A 133 -12.21 -12.47 -9.54
N GLU A 134 -10.97 -12.43 -9.99
CA GLU A 134 -10.39 -13.39 -10.94
C GLU A 134 -9.70 -14.56 -10.23
N GLY A 135 -9.32 -14.39 -8.97
CA GLY A 135 -8.52 -15.35 -8.20
C GLY A 135 -7.11 -15.53 -8.73
N THR A 136 -6.57 -14.51 -9.43
CA THR A 136 -5.24 -14.57 -10.04
C THR A 136 -4.19 -13.93 -9.15
N ILE A 137 -3.02 -14.58 -9.04
CA ILE A 137 -1.85 -14.06 -8.35
C ILE A 137 -0.93 -13.42 -9.40
N VAL A 138 -0.43 -12.22 -9.11
CA VAL A 138 0.52 -11.53 -10.00
C VAL A 138 1.83 -12.31 -10.12
N ASP A 139 2.42 -12.36 -11.31
CA ASP A 139 3.78 -12.91 -11.52
C ASP A 139 4.83 -11.89 -11.05
N LEU A 140 4.98 -11.79 -9.72
CA LEU A 140 5.89 -10.82 -9.09
C LEU A 140 7.35 -11.00 -9.53
N PRO A 141 7.91 -12.21 -9.66
CA PRO A 141 9.28 -12.41 -10.13
C PRO A 141 9.54 -11.73 -11.49
N ARG A 142 8.66 -11.94 -12.48
CA ARG A 142 8.81 -11.29 -13.79
C ARG A 142 8.62 -9.78 -13.73
N VAL A 143 7.73 -9.29 -12.89
CA VAL A 143 7.57 -7.84 -12.65
C VAL A 143 8.86 -7.23 -12.09
N LEU A 144 9.53 -7.93 -11.16
CA LEU A 144 10.80 -7.47 -10.58
C LEU A 144 11.96 -7.49 -11.60
N GLU A 145 11.97 -8.44 -12.54
CA GLU A 145 12.91 -8.40 -13.67
C GLU A 145 12.73 -7.14 -14.51
N LEU A 146 11.48 -6.79 -14.84
CA LEU A 146 11.18 -5.53 -15.54
C LEU A 146 11.55 -4.30 -14.70
N LYS A 147 11.28 -4.33 -13.38
CA LYS A 147 11.70 -3.24 -12.49
C LYS A 147 13.20 -3.02 -12.50
N LYS A 148 13.99 -4.09 -12.46
CA LYS A 148 15.45 -4.02 -12.57
C LYS A 148 15.91 -3.41 -13.90
N LYS A 149 15.21 -3.74 -14.99
CA LYS A 149 15.53 -3.28 -16.36
C LYS A 149 15.12 -1.81 -16.59
N TYR A 150 13.90 -1.43 -16.20
CA TYR A 150 13.29 -0.13 -16.55
C TYR A 150 13.29 0.89 -15.42
N LYS A 151 13.69 0.51 -14.19
CA LYS A 151 13.87 1.41 -13.03
C LYS A 151 12.62 2.21 -12.63
N PHE A 152 11.44 1.58 -12.68
CA PHE A 152 10.20 2.15 -12.16
C PHE A 152 10.04 1.85 -10.67
N TYR A 153 9.18 2.63 -9.99
CA TYR A 153 8.71 2.33 -8.64
C TYR A 153 7.56 1.34 -8.68
N LEU A 154 7.58 0.39 -7.77
CA LEU A 154 6.57 -0.67 -7.66
C LEU A 154 5.70 -0.47 -6.42
N TYR A 155 4.41 -0.33 -6.63
CA TYR A 155 3.36 -0.29 -5.62
C TYR A 155 2.54 -1.57 -5.73
N VAL A 156 2.49 -2.36 -4.66
CA VAL A 156 1.72 -3.60 -4.60
C VAL A 156 0.59 -3.46 -3.59
N ASP A 157 -0.63 -3.64 -4.05
CA ASP A 157 -1.80 -3.74 -3.19
C ASP A 157 -1.98 -5.19 -2.75
N GLU A 158 -1.73 -5.43 -1.48
CA GLU A 158 -1.81 -6.74 -0.82
C GLU A 158 -3.14 -6.96 -0.10
N ALA A 159 -4.18 -6.18 -0.43
CA ALA A 159 -5.45 -6.23 0.31
C ALA A 159 -6.05 -7.64 0.42
N HIS A 160 -5.84 -8.49 -0.57
CA HIS A 160 -6.33 -9.87 -0.60
C HIS A 160 -5.26 -10.92 -0.34
N SER A 161 -3.99 -10.55 -0.35
CA SER A 161 -2.85 -11.47 -0.18
C SER A 161 -2.26 -11.46 1.23
N ILE A 162 -2.26 -10.31 1.90
CA ILE A 162 -1.72 -10.20 3.27
C ILE A 162 -2.55 -11.01 4.28
N GLY A 163 -1.87 -11.79 5.11
CA GLY A 163 -2.50 -12.73 6.03
C GLY A 163 -3.10 -13.98 5.36
N ALA A 164 -2.94 -14.13 4.03
CA ALA A 164 -3.54 -15.23 3.25
C ALA A 164 -2.54 -15.96 2.36
N LEU A 165 -1.61 -15.28 1.74
CA LEU A 165 -0.60 -15.88 0.86
C LEU A 165 0.75 -15.99 1.54
N GLY A 166 1.47 -17.05 1.17
CA GLY A 166 2.80 -17.37 1.69
C GLY A 166 2.75 -18.17 2.99
N PRO A 167 3.84 -18.88 3.33
CA PRO A 167 3.92 -19.74 4.50
C PRO A 167 3.74 -19.00 5.84
N HIS A 168 4.05 -17.71 5.87
CA HIS A 168 3.91 -16.85 7.06
C HIS A 168 2.78 -15.83 6.91
N GLY A 169 1.98 -15.91 5.84
CA GLY A 169 0.95 -14.93 5.52
C GLY A 169 1.50 -13.56 5.10
N GLY A 170 2.78 -13.48 4.75
CA GLY A 170 3.46 -12.23 4.40
C GLY A 170 3.10 -11.65 3.02
N GLY A 171 2.08 -12.21 2.34
CA GLY A 171 1.60 -11.73 1.06
C GLY A 171 2.34 -12.32 -0.14
N VAL A 172 2.32 -11.61 -1.27
CA VAL A 172 2.85 -12.14 -2.53
C VAL A 172 4.37 -12.30 -2.51
N CYS A 173 5.10 -11.48 -1.76
CA CYS A 173 6.55 -11.65 -1.60
C CYS A 173 6.89 -12.94 -0.87
N ASP A 174 6.19 -13.22 0.23
CA ASP A 174 6.33 -14.46 1.01
C ASP A 174 5.93 -15.70 0.18
N TYR A 175 4.87 -15.57 -0.64
CA TYR A 175 4.43 -16.64 -1.53
C TYR A 175 5.50 -17.06 -2.55
N PHE A 176 6.22 -16.11 -3.13
CA PHE A 176 7.29 -16.39 -4.11
C PHE A 176 8.68 -16.51 -3.49
N GLY A 177 8.84 -16.32 -2.18
CA GLY A 177 10.15 -16.30 -1.52
C GLY A 177 11.05 -15.15 -1.98
N VAL A 178 10.44 -14.01 -2.29
CA VAL A 178 11.12 -12.81 -2.81
C VAL A 178 11.38 -11.83 -1.67
N ASP A 179 12.53 -11.16 -1.71
CA ASP A 179 12.86 -10.10 -0.75
C ASP A 179 11.85 -8.94 -0.83
N PRO A 180 11.08 -8.68 0.24
CA PRO A 180 10.08 -7.61 0.26
C PRO A 180 10.66 -6.20 0.00
N SER A 181 11.96 -5.99 0.26
CA SER A 181 12.62 -4.70 0.01
C SER A 181 12.71 -4.31 -1.47
N LEU A 182 12.46 -5.25 -2.37
CA LEU A 182 12.40 -5.03 -3.82
C LEU A 182 11.10 -4.34 -4.26
N VAL A 183 10.07 -4.34 -3.43
CA VAL A 183 8.84 -3.58 -3.61
C VAL A 183 8.98 -2.24 -2.89
N ASP A 184 8.69 -1.13 -3.58
CA ASP A 184 8.92 0.20 -2.99
C ASP A 184 7.83 0.60 -2.00
N ILE A 185 6.59 0.19 -2.28
CA ILE A 185 5.43 0.45 -1.41
C ILE A 185 4.54 -0.79 -1.37
N HIS A 186 4.40 -1.35 -0.18
CA HIS A 186 3.39 -2.34 0.16
C HIS A 186 2.17 -1.64 0.72
N MET A 187 1.02 -1.87 0.13
CA MET A 187 -0.27 -1.47 0.69
C MET A 187 -1.04 -2.72 1.10
N GLY A 188 -1.73 -2.66 2.20
CA GLY A 188 -2.67 -3.72 2.59
C GLY A 188 -3.83 -3.19 3.40
N THR A 189 -4.81 -4.06 3.64
CA THR A 189 -5.98 -3.73 4.44
C THR A 189 -6.16 -4.69 5.60
N PHE A 190 -6.72 -4.20 6.70
CA PHE A 190 -7.09 -5.00 7.86
C PHE A 190 -8.53 -5.52 7.82
N THR A 191 -9.27 -5.22 6.74
CA THR A 191 -10.69 -5.54 6.62
C THR A 191 -10.99 -6.99 6.23
N LYS A 192 -9.97 -7.78 5.92
CA LYS A 192 -10.09 -9.17 5.47
C LYS A 192 -9.47 -10.13 6.49
N SER A 193 -8.25 -10.57 6.29
CA SER A 193 -7.57 -11.56 7.15
C SER A 193 -7.45 -11.14 8.61
N PHE A 194 -7.41 -9.84 8.90
CA PHE A 194 -7.22 -9.32 10.27
C PHE A 194 -8.52 -9.10 11.03
N GLY A 195 -9.70 -9.17 10.38
CA GLY A 195 -10.99 -8.96 11.03
C GLY A 195 -11.15 -7.60 11.72
N ALA A 196 -10.54 -6.55 11.13
CA ALA A 196 -10.57 -5.19 11.66
C ALA A 196 -10.98 -4.19 10.57
N VAL A 197 -10.67 -2.91 10.72
CA VAL A 197 -10.90 -1.87 9.69
C VAL A 197 -9.60 -1.11 9.43
N GLY A 198 -9.56 -0.38 8.29
CA GLY A 198 -8.39 0.40 7.91
C GLY A 198 -7.42 -0.37 7.03
N GLY A 199 -6.25 0.23 6.86
CA GLY A 199 -5.16 -0.34 6.08
C GLY A 199 -3.82 0.27 6.47
N TYR A 200 -2.80 -0.10 5.74
CA TYR A 200 -1.45 0.38 5.94
C TYR A 200 -0.74 0.63 4.60
N VAL A 201 0.30 1.44 4.66
CA VAL A 201 1.37 1.47 3.65
C VAL A 201 2.69 1.24 4.36
N ALA A 202 3.57 0.44 3.75
CA ALA A 202 4.88 0.11 4.30
C ALA A 202 5.95 0.14 3.20
N GLY A 203 7.18 0.43 3.58
CA GLY A 203 8.30 0.54 2.65
C GLY A 203 9.51 1.18 3.31
N LYS A 204 10.42 1.71 2.50
CA LYS A 204 11.57 2.46 3.00
C LYS A 204 11.13 3.68 3.79
N LYS A 205 11.85 3.98 4.86
CA LYS A 205 11.54 5.09 5.76
C LYS A 205 11.37 6.42 5.03
N GLU A 206 12.23 6.73 4.07
CA GLU A 206 12.18 7.97 3.28
C GLU A 206 10.86 8.11 2.51
N ILE A 207 10.39 7.00 1.91
CA ILE A 207 9.13 6.96 1.16
C ILE A 207 7.95 7.16 2.11
N ILE A 208 7.94 6.45 3.23
CA ILE A 208 6.86 6.55 4.22
C ILE A 208 6.81 7.93 4.87
N ASP A 209 7.95 8.54 5.17
CA ASP A 209 8.02 9.91 5.69
C ASP A 209 7.51 10.93 4.65
N SER A 210 7.80 10.72 3.36
CA SER A 210 7.23 11.54 2.29
C SER A 210 5.70 11.38 2.20
N ILE A 211 5.22 10.14 2.26
CA ILE A 211 3.77 9.86 2.27
C ILE A 211 3.10 10.55 3.46
N ARG A 212 3.66 10.46 4.67
CA ARG A 212 3.10 11.12 5.87
C ARG A 212 2.88 12.62 5.68
N ARG A 213 3.77 13.30 4.95
CA ARG A 213 3.69 14.76 4.75
C ARG A 213 2.55 15.16 3.82
N TYR A 214 2.26 14.35 2.80
CA TYR A 214 1.35 14.71 1.70
C TYR A 214 0.06 13.91 1.65
N ASN A 215 -0.07 12.88 2.48
CA ASN A 215 -1.25 12.03 2.51
C ASN A 215 -2.39 12.72 3.27
N TYR A 216 -3.51 12.97 2.59
CA TYR A 216 -4.67 13.65 3.17
C TYR A 216 -5.28 12.93 4.37
N SER A 217 -5.28 11.60 4.38
CA SER A 217 -5.74 10.83 5.54
C SER A 217 -4.84 11.04 6.76
N ASN A 218 -3.54 11.29 6.56
CA ASN A 218 -2.64 11.59 7.66
C ASN A 218 -2.77 13.03 8.16
N VAL A 219 -3.03 13.97 7.24
CA VAL A 219 -3.08 15.41 7.57
C VAL A 219 -4.43 15.80 8.14
N PHE A 220 -5.52 15.32 7.55
CA PHE A 220 -6.90 15.76 7.86
C PHE A 220 -7.77 14.64 8.46
N GLY A 221 -7.37 13.37 8.31
CA GLY A 221 -8.13 12.24 8.82
C GLY A 221 -7.91 12.03 10.31
N GLU A 222 -8.94 11.51 10.97
CA GLU A 222 -8.83 11.08 12.36
C GLU A 222 -7.90 9.87 12.50
N THR A 223 -7.28 9.79 13.66
CA THR A 223 -6.45 8.66 14.07
C THR A 223 -7.32 7.41 14.17
N MET A 224 -6.73 6.25 13.85
CA MET A 224 -7.43 4.97 14.02
C MET A 224 -7.84 4.76 15.47
N ALA A 225 -9.08 4.33 15.67
CA ALA A 225 -9.65 4.11 17.01
C ALA A 225 -8.83 3.09 17.83
N PRO A 226 -8.55 3.33 19.11
CA PRO A 226 -7.75 2.43 19.95
C PRO A 226 -8.24 0.98 19.97
N PRO A 227 -9.54 0.67 20.08
CA PRO A 227 -10.02 -0.72 20.03
C PRO A 227 -9.67 -1.43 18.71
N VAL A 228 -9.70 -0.69 17.60
CA VAL A 228 -9.31 -1.20 16.27
C VAL A 228 -7.81 -1.47 16.21
N LEU A 229 -7.00 -0.56 16.73
CA LEU A 229 -5.54 -0.75 16.82
C LEU A 229 -5.19 -2.00 17.62
N VAL A 230 -5.83 -2.18 18.77
CA VAL A 230 -5.59 -3.37 19.63
C VAL A 230 -6.02 -4.64 18.93
N GLN A 231 -7.15 -4.63 18.20
CA GLN A 231 -7.57 -5.79 17.39
C GLN A 231 -6.51 -6.15 16.34
N ILE A 232 -6.01 -5.16 15.60
CA ILE A 232 -4.98 -5.36 14.57
C ILE A 232 -3.69 -5.91 15.22
N MET A 233 -3.23 -5.29 16.30
CA MET A 233 -2.01 -5.70 16.99
C MET A 233 -2.11 -7.10 17.59
N SER A 234 -3.28 -7.45 18.15
CA SER A 234 -3.54 -8.80 18.67
C SER A 234 -3.52 -9.86 17.56
N THR A 235 -4.12 -9.54 16.41
CA THR A 235 -4.10 -10.44 15.25
C THR A 235 -2.68 -10.60 14.71
N LEU A 236 -1.93 -9.50 14.54
CA LEU A 236 -0.52 -9.53 14.13
C LEU A 236 0.32 -10.38 15.08
N ALA A 237 0.17 -10.19 16.40
CA ALA A 237 0.89 -10.97 17.39
C ALA A 237 0.59 -12.48 17.27
N THR A 238 -0.65 -12.84 16.95
CA THR A 238 -1.03 -14.25 16.73
C THR A 238 -0.44 -14.83 15.45
N ILE A 239 -0.39 -14.04 14.36
CA ILE A 239 0.17 -14.50 13.07
C ILE A 239 1.70 -14.62 13.16
N MET A 240 2.34 -13.77 13.96
CA MET A 240 3.81 -13.72 14.11
C MET A 240 4.35 -14.69 15.16
N SER A 241 3.48 -15.37 15.93
CA SER A 241 3.87 -16.38 16.94
C SER A 241 4.08 -17.74 16.31
#